data_a16b94dfbe00b28ea359deee4d3347c0
#
_entry.id   a16b94dfbe00b28ea359deee4d3347c0
#
_cell.length_a   1.000
_cell.length_b   1.000
_cell.length_c   1.000
_cell.angle_alpha   90.00
_cell.angle_beta   90.00
_cell.angle_gamma   90.00
#
_symmetry.space_group_name_H-M   'P 1'
#
loop_
_entity.id
_entity.type
_entity.pdbx_description
1 polymer ?
#
loop_
_entity_poly.entity_id
_entity_poly.type
_entity_poly.pdbx_seq_one_letter_code
_entity_poly.pdbx_strand_id
1 'polypeptide(L)'
;MNDLVSIIVPVYNADRTFGDLIQCLFKQSYDEIEYVFVDDGSTNECMAILSEMIDRFPQRKDYVRVIHHGVNKGIASSRRIGVQAAKGTYIQFADSDDMLDYDMVSYMHELICNYHADIAVCGYSREMITHTNEQLSGVRLMEPYQCMKDALFGGSNALLWNKMIRRQLFLDNELYAPEGMSNYEDLNLIYKAFFFAESVVICTNKFYHWRVNLSSVSHNYSKKVVSQAPMLVTSINQMESFFDKNRITDSELVEGMIHYEKRVMIDLALYGNLTFLDNNRSLFHRVNLNSILHSQGFIWYANLIALSFKYRLYPLLWLLRFSRKHFV
;
A
#
# COMPACT_ATOMS: atom_id res chain seq x y z
N MET A 1 17.65 15.75 -20.33
CA MET A 1 18.07 14.50 -19.67
C MET A 1 16.82 13.87 -19.12
N ASN A 2 16.62 12.58 -19.32
CA ASN A 2 15.48 11.89 -18.71
C ASN A 2 15.74 11.71 -17.21
N ASP A 3 14.71 11.83 -16.40
CA ASP A 3 14.84 11.64 -14.96
C ASP A 3 15.01 10.15 -14.61
N LEU A 4 15.92 9.83 -13.70
CA LEU A 4 16.07 8.48 -13.19
C LEU A 4 14.84 8.08 -12.36
N VAL A 5 14.27 6.91 -12.63
CA VAL A 5 13.19 6.30 -11.86
C VAL A 5 13.74 5.13 -11.06
N SER A 6 13.50 5.09 -9.75
CA SER A 6 13.85 3.95 -8.89
C SER A 6 12.64 3.05 -8.72
N ILE A 7 12.72 1.81 -9.20
CA ILE A 7 11.71 0.79 -8.91
C ILE A 7 12.14 0.02 -7.67
N ILE A 8 11.34 0.09 -6.61
CA ILE A 8 11.61 -0.58 -5.33
C ILE A 8 10.75 -1.83 -5.23
N VAL A 9 11.40 -2.97 -5.03
CA VAL A 9 10.77 -4.30 -4.95
C VAL A 9 11.11 -4.96 -3.61
N PRO A 10 10.19 -4.95 -2.64
CA PRO A 10 10.32 -5.79 -1.44
C PRO A 10 10.20 -7.27 -1.82
N VAL A 11 11.10 -8.11 -1.33
CA VAL A 11 11.13 -9.55 -1.63
C VAL A 11 11.20 -10.33 -0.32
N TYR A 12 10.24 -11.23 -0.11
CA TYR A 12 10.27 -12.19 0.98
C TYR A 12 9.64 -13.51 0.55
N ASN A 13 10.45 -14.54 0.41
CA ASN A 13 10.01 -15.87 0.00
C ASN A 13 9.07 -15.83 -1.22
N ALA A 14 9.37 -14.97 -2.19
CA ALA A 14 8.60 -14.85 -3.43
C ALA A 14 8.57 -16.20 -4.16
N ASP A 15 7.45 -16.51 -4.79
CA ASP A 15 7.24 -17.76 -5.52
C ASP A 15 7.75 -17.66 -6.97
N ARG A 16 7.37 -18.63 -7.80
CA ARG A 16 7.80 -18.70 -9.20
C ARG A 16 7.33 -17.52 -10.05
N THR A 17 6.30 -16.79 -9.62
CA THR A 17 5.79 -15.61 -10.35
C THR A 17 6.74 -14.41 -10.28
N PHE A 18 7.70 -14.45 -9.36
CA PHE A 18 8.74 -13.44 -9.24
C PHE A 18 9.57 -13.26 -10.50
N GLY A 19 9.86 -14.36 -11.21
CA GLY A 19 10.54 -14.30 -12.51
C GLY A 19 9.75 -13.51 -13.57
N ASP A 20 8.42 -13.60 -13.56
CA ASP A 20 7.55 -12.84 -14.46
C ASP A 20 7.59 -11.34 -14.15
N LEU A 21 7.52 -10.96 -12.86
CA LEU A 21 7.71 -9.58 -12.45
C LEU A 21 9.05 -9.03 -12.96
N ILE A 22 10.17 -9.72 -12.67
CA ILE A 22 11.50 -9.27 -13.08
C ILE A 22 11.56 -9.09 -14.60
N GLN A 23 10.95 -10.00 -15.36
CA GLN A 23 10.87 -9.86 -16.81
C GLN A 23 10.11 -8.59 -17.22
N CYS A 24 8.97 -8.28 -16.59
CA CYS A 24 8.23 -7.05 -16.84
C CYS A 24 9.05 -5.81 -16.51
N LEU A 25 9.79 -5.83 -15.40
CA LEU A 25 10.65 -4.74 -14.98
C LEU A 25 11.79 -4.51 -15.96
N PHE A 26 12.50 -5.56 -16.36
CA PHE A 26 13.68 -5.43 -17.23
C PHE A 26 13.33 -5.17 -18.71
N LYS A 27 12.07 -5.38 -19.11
CA LYS A 27 11.52 -5.05 -20.41
C LYS A 27 10.82 -3.68 -20.47
N GLN A 28 10.85 -2.89 -19.39
CA GLN A 28 10.30 -1.54 -19.45
C GLN A 28 10.90 -0.75 -20.62
N SER A 29 10.05 -0.03 -21.35
CA SER A 29 10.42 0.80 -22.49
C SER A 29 11.15 2.09 -22.10
N TYR A 30 11.14 2.45 -20.82
CA TYR A 30 11.90 3.57 -20.26
C TYR A 30 13.33 3.11 -19.92
N ASP A 31 14.34 3.86 -20.35
CA ASP A 31 15.74 3.43 -20.19
C ASP A 31 16.36 3.82 -18.85
N GLU A 32 16.03 5.01 -18.35
CA GLU A 32 16.63 5.55 -17.12
C GLU A 32 15.95 4.98 -15.87
N ILE A 33 16.17 3.69 -15.60
CA ILE A 33 15.62 2.99 -14.44
C ILE A 33 16.75 2.35 -13.63
N GLU A 34 16.71 2.54 -12.31
CA GLU A 34 17.40 1.65 -11.37
C GLU A 34 16.38 0.73 -10.65
N TYR A 35 16.83 -0.47 -10.33
CA TYR A 35 16.03 -1.49 -9.66
C TYR A 35 16.60 -1.75 -8.27
N VAL A 36 15.82 -1.52 -7.22
CA VAL A 36 16.24 -1.72 -5.84
C VAL A 36 15.43 -2.89 -5.26
N PHE A 37 16.00 -4.08 -5.30
CA PHE A 37 15.43 -5.26 -4.67
C PHE A 37 15.84 -5.31 -3.20
N VAL A 38 14.89 -5.42 -2.29
CA VAL A 38 15.15 -5.53 -0.85
C VAL A 38 14.71 -6.90 -0.38
N ASP A 39 15.69 -7.80 -0.22
CA ASP A 39 15.48 -9.14 0.31
C ASP A 39 15.29 -9.08 1.83
N ASP A 40 14.08 -9.36 2.27
CA ASP A 40 13.67 -9.30 3.69
C ASP A 40 13.95 -10.63 4.43
N GLY A 41 15.11 -11.23 4.17
CA GLY A 41 15.54 -12.47 4.81
C GLY A 41 14.86 -13.70 4.21
N SER A 42 14.77 -13.79 2.89
CA SER A 42 14.21 -14.95 2.19
C SER A 42 15.03 -16.22 2.46
N THR A 43 14.31 -17.32 2.61
CA THR A 43 14.89 -18.65 2.87
C THR A 43 14.68 -19.65 1.71
N ASN A 44 13.95 -19.22 0.68
CA ASN A 44 13.71 -20.00 -0.54
C ASN A 44 14.64 -19.54 -1.69
N GLU A 45 14.42 -20.08 -2.88
CA GLU A 45 15.28 -19.86 -4.05
C GLU A 45 14.98 -18.53 -4.80
N CYS A 46 14.14 -17.61 -4.27
CA CYS A 46 13.76 -16.41 -5.02
C CYS A 46 14.96 -15.53 -5.39
N MET A 47 16.00 -15.47 -4.55
CA MET A 47 17.20 -14.71 -4.87
C MET A 47 18.07 -15.37 -5.96
N ALA A 48 18.01 -16.69 -6.11
CA ALA A 48 18.63 -17.39 -7.23
C ALA A 48 17.88 -17.09 -8.54
N ILE A 49 16.54 -17.02 -8.50
CA ILE A 49 15.71 -16.56 -9.64
C ILE A 49 16.12 -15.15 -10.08
N LEU A 50 16.28 -14.21 -9.11
CA LEU A 50 16.72 -12.86 -9.42
C LEU A 50 18.09 -12.85 -10.12
N SER A 51 19.06 -13.61 -9.60
CA SER A 51 20.41 -13.71 -10.16
C SER A 51 20.36 -14.24 -11.60
N GLU A 52 19.61 -15.31 -11.85
CA GLU A 52 19.42 -15.87 -13.20
C GLU A 52 18.80 -14.85 -14.16
N MET A 53 17.79 -14.11 -13.70
CA MET A 53 17.16 -13.10 -14.53
C MET A 53 18.09 -11.90 -14.83
N ILE A 54 18.93 -11.48 -13.89
CA ILE A 54 19.96 -10.48 -14.14
C ILE A 54 20.93 -10.92 -15.26
N ASP A 55 21.35 -12.19 -15.23
CA ASP A 55 22.25 -12.73 -16.26
C ASP A 55 21.58 -12.85 -17.64
N ARG A 56 20.25 -13.05 -17.69
CA ARG A 56 19.46 -13.02 -18.94
C ARG A 56 19.27 -11.62 -19.53
N PHE A 57 19.41 -10.56 -18.72
CA PHE A 57 19.26 -9.17 -19.14
C PHE A 57 20.52 -8.35 -18.82
N PRO A 58 21.67 -8.67 -19.43
CA PRO A 58 22.96 -8.06 -19.08
C PRO A 58 22.98 -6.54 -19.22
N GLN A 59 22.13 -5.95 -20.10
CA GLN A 59 21.98 -4.52 -20.28
C GLN A 59 21.36 -3.82 -19.05
N ARG A 60 20.69 -4.53 -18.16
CA ARG A 60 20.11 -3.98 -16.92
C ARG A 60 20.96 -4.24 -15.68
N LYS A 61 22.01 -5.08 -15.77
CA LYS A 61 22.81 -5.55 -14.63
C LYS A 61 23.38 -4.42 -13.77
N ASP A 62 23.96 -3.41 -14.40
CA ASP A 62 24.61 -2.29 -13.69
C ASP A 62 23.62 -1.36 -12.98
N TYR A 63 22.34 -1.49 -13.29
CA TYR A 63 21.24 -0.72 -12.71
C TYR A 63 20.52 -1.48 -11.60
N VAL A 64 20.91 -2.73 -11.32
CA VAL A 64 20.31 -3.55 -10.25
C VAL A 64 21.11 -3.41 -8.97
N ARG A 65 20.40 -3.12 -7.91
CA ARG A 65 20.92 -3.14 -6.52
C ARG A 65 20.10 -4.12 -5.70
N VAL A 66 20.79 -5.00 -4.99
CA VAL A 66 20.18 -5.94 -4.02
C VAL A 66 20.63 -5.55 -2.61
N ILE A 67 19.66 -5.43 -1.70
CA ILE A 67 19.88 -5.14 -0.28
C ILE A 67 19.34 -6.33 0.51
N HIS A 68 20.14 -6.87 1.44
CA HIS A 68 19.75 -8.00 2.27
C HIS A 68 19.57 -7.57 3.72
N HIS A 69 18.40 -7.86 4.30
CA HIS A 69 18.15 -7.61 5.73
C HIS A 69 18.73 -8.68 6.66
N GLY A 70 19.05 -9.86 6.14
CA GLY A 70 19.49 -11.01 6.92
C GLY A 70 18.41 -11.68 7.77
N VAL A 71 17.40 -10.94 8.21
CA VAL A 71 16.20 -11.42 8.92
C VAL A 71 14.98 -10.67 8.44
N ASN A 72 13.79 -11.29 8.53
CA ASN A 72 12.55 -10.63 8.14
C ASN A 72 12.22 -9.47 9.10
N LYS A 73 12.12 -8.25 8.55
CA LYS A 73 11.75 -7.00 9.23
C LYS A 73 10.40 -6.44 8.79
N GLY A 74 9.76 -7.09 7.81
CA GLY A 74 8.48 -6.72 7.25
C GLY A 74 8.56 -5.73 6.09
N ILE A 75 7.48 -5.71 5.29
CA ILE A 75 7.40 -4.94 4.03
C ILE A 75 7.59 -3.43 4.23
N ALA A 76 7.09 -2.86 5.33
CA ALA A 76 7.27 -1.44 5.64
C ALA A 76 8.75 -1.08 5.81
N SER A 77 9.53 -1.94 6.47
CA SER A 77 10.98 -1.79 6.63
C SER A 77 11.71 -1.89 5.29
N SER A 78 11.33 -2.87 4.46
CA SER A 78 11.91 -3.07 3.14
C SER A 78 11.66 -1.89 2.21
N ARG A 79 10.43 -1.36 2.19
CA ARG A 79 10.10 -0.14 1.43
C ARG A 79 10.88 1.08 1.91
N ARG A 80 11.01 1.27 3.24
CA ARG A 80 11.80 2.36 3.82
C ARG A 80 13.25 2.32 3.38
N ILE A 81 13.90 1.17 3.50
CA ILE A 81 15.32 1.00 3.11
C ILE A 81 15.45 1.17 1.59
N GLY A 82 14.50 0.66 0.80
CA GLY A 82 14.48 0.87 -0.64
C GLY A 82 14.45 2.35 -1.01
N VAL A 83 13.59 3.15 -0.38
CA VAL A 83 13.52 4.62 -0.58
C VAL A 83 14.83 5.31 -0.20
N GLN A 84 15.43 4.91 0.92
CA GLN A 84 16.71 5.48 1.38
C GLN A 84 17.87 5.15 0.44
N ALA A 85 17.88 3.96 -0.17
CA ALA A 85 18.91 3.53 -1.11
C ALA A 85 18.70 4.05 -2.53
N ALA A 86 17.47 4.41 -2.89
CA ALA A 86 17.09 4.93 -4.19
C ALA A 86 17.82 6.24 -4.52
N LYS A 87 18.16 6.41 -5.81
CA LYS A 87 18.84 7.62 -6.34
C LYS A 87 17.97 8.39 -7.32
N GLY A 88 16.88 7.76 -7.81
CA GLY A 88 16.00 8.35 -8.81
C GLY A 88 15.28 9.60 -8.31
N THR A 89 14.87 10.43 -9.25
CA THR A 89 14.00 11.58 -9.02
C THR A 89 12.61 11.11 -8.57
N TYR A 90 12.18 9.97 -9.11
CA TYR A 90 10.87 9.36 -8.83
C TYR A 90 11.02 7.95 -8.30
N ILE A 91 10.04 7.53 -7.50
CA ILE A 91 9.91 6.19 -6.94
C ILE A 91 8.65 5.52 -7.49
N GLN A 92 8.83 4.28 -7.94
CA GLN A 92 7.77 3.34 -8.25
C GLN A 92 7.92 2.12 -7.34
N PHE A 93 6.85 1.69 -6.67
CA PHE A 93 6.85 0.41 -5.96
C PHE A 93 6.30 -0.70 -6.84
N ALA A 94 6.81 -1.91 -6.67
CA ALA A 94 6.24 -3.12 -7.28
C ALA A 94 6.29 -4.28 -6.27
N ASP A 95 5.18 -4.99 -6.11
CA ASP A 95 5.12 -6.15 -5.23
C ASP A 95 5.62 -7.41 -5.97
N SER A 96 6.32 -8.30 -5.27
CA SER A 96 7.09 -9.39 -5.87
C SER A 96 6.28 -10.48 -6.58
N ASP A 97 4.96 -10.46 -6.44
CA ASP A 97 4.02 -11.44 -7.03
C ASP A 97 3.13 -10.85 -8.14
N ASP A 98 3.31 -9.57 -8.50
CA ASP A 98 2.49 -8.85 -9.47
C ASP A 98 3.14 -8.74 -10.87
N MET A 99 2.50 -7.99 -11.76
CA MET A 99 3.02 -7.68 -13.10
C MET A 99 2.73 -6.23 -13.49
N LEU A 100 3.54 -5.70 -14.41
CA LEU A 100 3.40 -4.36 -14.97
C LEU A 100 3.44 -4.44 -16.49
N ASP A 101 2.69 -3.55 -17.16
CA ASP A 101 2.88 -3.33 -18.59
C ASP A 101 4.27 -2.79 -18.88
N TYR A 102 4.85 -3.15 -20.04
CA TYR A 102 6.23 -2.75 -20.41
C TYR A 102 6.36 -1.24 -20.58
N ASP A 103 5.27 -0.51 -20.81
CA ASP A 103 5.26 0.93 -21.00
C ASP A 103 4.83 1.73 -19.75
N MET A 104 4.57 1.05 -18.61
CA MET A 104 4.05 1.70 -17.40
C MET A 104 4.95 2.85 -16.96
N VAL A 105 6.27 2.61 -16.83
CA VAL A 105 7.20 3.63 -16.33
C VAL A 105 7.28 4.82 -17.29
N SER A 106 7.31 4.56 -18.59
CA SER A 106 7.34 5.59 -19.63
C SER A 106 6.12 6.50 -19.57
N TYR A 107 4.92 5.92 -19.52
CA TYR A 107 3.68 6.68 -19.44
C TYR A 107 3.52 7.45 -18.12
N MET A 108 3.87 6.83 -17.00
CA MET A 108 3.79 7.50 -15.69
C MET A 108 4.77 8.68 -15.62
N HIS A 109 5.97 8.53 -16.18
CA HIS A 109 6.95 9.61 -16.27
C HIS A 109 6.46 10.73 -17.21
N GLU A 110 5.89 10.38 -18.36
CA GLU A 110 5.30 11.35 -19.30
C GLU A 110 4.19 12.17 -18.63
N LEU A 111 3.31 11.53 -17.88
CA LEU A 111 2.26 12.21 -17.11
C LEU A 111 2.85 13.22 -16.12
N ILE A 112 3.85 12.81 -15.34
CA ILE A 112 4.51 13.69 -14.38
C ILE A 112 5.13 14.91 -15.08
N CYS A 113 5.84 14.70 -16.18
CA CYS A 113 6.50 15.77 -16.92
C CYS A 113 5.48 16.74 -17.54
N ASN A 114 4.46 16.22 -18.22
CA ASN A 114 3.47 17.03 -18.93
C ASN A 114 2.59 17.86 -17.98
N TYR A 115 2.34 17.37 -16.79
CA TYR A 115 1.46 18.02 -15.79
C TYR A 115 2.23 18.64 -14.63
N HIS A 116 3.57 18.55 -14.62
CA HIS A 116 4.43 19.00 -13.50
C HIS A 116 3.97 18.43 -12.17
N ALA A 117 3.56 17.17 -12.17
CA ALA A 117 2.95 16.54 -11.00
C ALA A 117 4.01 15.97 -10.03
N ASP A 118 3.67 15.92 -8.76
CA ASP A 118 4.46 15.24 -7.73
C ASP A 118 4.16 13.75 -7.69
N ILE A 119 2.91 13.40 -8.03
CA ILE A 119 2.42 12.03 -8.00
C ILE A 119 1.64 11.76 -9.28
N ALA A 120 1.98 10.69 -9.99
CA ALA A 120 1.14 10.10 -11.03
C ALA A 120 0.47 8.84 -10.52
N VAL A 121 -0.79 8.60 -10.92
CA VAL A 121 -1.60 7.45 -10.52
C VAL A 121 -2.18 6.79 -11.76
N CYS A 122 -2.03 5.47 -11.89
CA CYS A 122 -2.68 4.71 -12.95
C CYS A 122 -3.77 3.76 -12.41
N GLY A 123 -4.59 3.24 -13.31
CA GLY A 123 -5.50 2.15 -13.03
C GLY A 123 -4.78 0.81 -12.86
N TYR A 124 -5.53 -0.21 -12.43
CA TYR A 124 -5.01 -1.56 -12.27
C TYR A 124 -6.08 -2.60 -12.66
N SER A 125 -5.63 -3.84 -12.90
CA SER A 125 -6.52 -4.98 -13.14
C SER A 125 -6.15 -6.16 -12.24
N ARG A 126 -7.08 -7.11 -12.12
CA ARG A 126 -6.87 -8.39 -11.42
C ARG A 126 -6.35 -9.50 -12.34
N GLU A 127 -6.44 -9.30 -13.64
CA GLU A 127 -6.06 -10.28 -14.65
C GLU A 127 -5.02 -9.64 -15.56
N MET A 128 -4.11 -10.46 -16.04
CA MET A 128 -3.18 -10.05 -17.08
C MET A 128 -3.98 -9.66 -18.33
N ILE A 129 -4.07 -8.38 -18.59
CA ILE A 129 -4.52 -7.87 -19.88
C ILE A 129 -3.28 -7.93 -20.78
N THR A 130 -3.40 -8.58 -21.92
CA THR A 130 -2.36 -8.57 -22.95
C THR A 130 -2.05 -7.12 -23.31
N HIS A 131 -0.75 -6.80 -23.34
CA HIS A 131 -0.19 -5.51 -23.68
C HIS A 131 -1.00 -4.81 -24.77
N THR A 132 -1.68 -3.77 -24.43
CA THR A 132 -2.36 -2.92 -25.37
C THR A 132 -1.50 -1.67 -25.52
N ASN A 133 -1.13 -1.35 -26.77
CA ASN A 133 -0.62 -0.03 -27.13
C ASN A 133 -1.78 0.99 -26.98
N GLU A 134 -2.30 1.12 -25.79
CA GLU A 134 -3.39 2.04 -25.50
C GLU A 134 -2.84 3.46 -25.37
N GLN A 135 -3.46 4.39 -26.06
CA GLN A 135 -3.21 5.80 -25.80
C GLN A 135 -3.66 6.14 -24.38
N LEU A 136 -2.97 7.08 -23.73
CA LEU A 136 -3.36 7.58 -22.41
C LEU A 136 -4.81 8.03 -22.43
N SER A 137 -5.59 7.54 -21.49
CA SER A 137 -7.03 7.79 -21.39
C SER A 137 -7.42 8.29 -20.01
N GLY A 138 -8.48 9.10 -19.94
CA GLY A 138 -9.01 9.62 -18.69
C GLY A 138 -8.01 10.42 -17.87
N VAL A 139 -7.03 11.05 -18.55
CA VAL A 139 -6.00 11.86 -17.88
C VAL A 139 -6.61 13.12 -17.31
N ARG A 140 -6.36 13.37 -16.04
CA ARG A 140 -6.82 14.60 -15.35
C ARG A 140 -5.94 14.93 -14.16
N LEU A 141 -5.83 16.21 -13.87
CA LEU A 141 -5.33 16.67 -12.58
C LEU A 141 -6.37 16.40 -11.50
N MET A 142 -5.90 16.00 -10.34
CA MET A 142 -6.71 15.83 -9.14
C MET A 142 -6.11 16.66 -8.01
N GLU A 143 -6.99 17.26 -7.22
CA GLU A 143 -6.55 17.90 -6.00
C GLU A 143 -5.97 16.87 -5.03
N PRO A 144 -4.77 17.05 -4.49
CA PRO A 144 -4.17 16.13 -3.54
C PRO A 144 -5.09 15.81 -2.35
N TYR A 145 -5.84 16.79 -1.91
CA TYR A 145 -6.87 16.65 -0.88
C TYR A 145 -7.90 15.55 -1.23
N GLN A 146 -8.42 15.55 -2.47
CA GLN A 146 -9.40 14.54 -2.89
C GLN A 146 -8.77 13.13 -2.96
N CYS A 147 -7.50 13.06 -3.35
CA CYS A 147 -6.76 11.80 -3.34
C CYS A 147 -6.52 11.27 -1.91
N MET A 148 -6.16 12.17 -0.98
CA MET A 148 -6.02 11.85 0.44
C MET A 148 -7.33 11.35 1.03
N LYS A 149 -8.44 12.03 0.75
CA LYS A 149 -9.78 11.63 1.18
C LYS A 149 -10.12 10.24 0.67
N ASP A 150 -10.02 10.00 -0.64
CA ASP A 150 -10.27 8.68 -1.24
C ASP A 150 -9.43 7.58 -0.58
N ALA A 151 -8.15 7.84 -0.34
CA ALA A 151 -7.25 6.89 0.33
C ALA A 151 -7.74 6.55 1.75
N LEU A 152 -8.11 7.53 2.56
CA LEU A 152 -8.59 7.35 3.93
C LEU A 152 -9.89 6.54 3.99
N PHE A 153 -10.77 6.68 2.99
CA PHE A 153 -11.98 5.87 2.86
C PHE A 153 -11.72 4.48 2.23
N GLY A 154 -10.47 4.14 1.92
CA GLY A 154 -10.08 2.84 1.38
C GLY A 154 -10.32 2.68 -0.11
N GLY A 155 -10.37 3.78 -0.86
CA GLY A 155 -10.42 3.80 -2.30
C GLY A 155 -9.10 3.38 -2.96
N SER A 156 -9.06 3.40 -4.29
CA SER A 156 -7.90 3.00 -5.10
C SER A 156 -6.64 3.83 -4.82
N ASN A 157 -6.80 5.03 -4.28
CA ASN A 157 -5.69 5.87 -3.88
C ASN A 157 -4.96 5.37 -2.62
N ALA A 158 -5.51 4.40 -1.88
CA ALA A 158 -4.82 3.79 -0.74
C ALA A 158 -3.64 2.87 -1.11
N LEU A 159 -3.50 2.50 -2.38
CA LEU A 159 -2.46 1.59 -2.87
C LEU A 159 -1.18 2.36 -3.22
N LEU A 160 0.00 1.72 -3.05
CA LEU A 160 1.29 2.33 -3.42
C LEU A 160 1.75 1.96 -4.83
N TRP A 161 1.61 0.71 -5.22
CA TRP A 161 2.21 0.14 -6.41
C TRP A 161 1.66 0.69 -7.75
N ASN A 162 0.50 1.34 -7.77
CA ASN A 162 -0.06 2.00 -8.95
C ASN A 162 0.34 3.49 -9.06
N LYS A 163 1.41 3.89 -8.37
CA LYS A 163 1.83 5.30 -8.31
C LYS A 163 3.31 5.46 -8.58
N MET A 164 3.63 6.52 -9.33
CA MET A 164 4.97 7.08 -9.39
C MET A 164 4.98 8.37 -8.58
N ILE A 165 5.92 8.48 -7.64
CA ILE A 165 5.94 9.53 -6.62
C ILE A 165 7.31 10.21 -6.63
N ARG A 166 7.34 11.54 -6.59
CA ARG A 166 8.57 12.32 -6.44
C ARG A 166 9.29 11.90 -5.15
N ARG A 167 10.53 11.40 -5.30
CA ARG A 167 11.33 10.89 -4.18
C ARG A 167 11.53 11.91 -3.07
N GLN A 168 11.63 13.20 -3.42
CA GLN A 168 11.85 14.27 -2.46
C GLN A 168 10.72 14.36 -1.42
N LEU A 169 9.48 14.03 -1.79
CA LEU A 169 8.37 13.98 -0.82
C LEU A 169 8.65 13.02 0.34
N PHE A 170 9.26 11.86 0.05
CA PHE A 170 9.62 10.90 1.11
C PHE A 170 10.71 11.42 2.02
N LEU A 171 11.71 12.09 1.44
CA LEU A 171 12.90 12.52 2.18
C LEU A 171 12.61 13.73 3.07
N ASP A 172 11.93 14.73 2.54
CA ASP A 172 11.65 15.99 3.25
C ASP A 172 10.65 15.80 4.39
N ASN A 173 9.74 14.81 4.25
CA ASN A 173 8.63 14.63 5.18
C ASN A 173 8.71 13.31 5.97
N GLU A 174 9.82 12.57 5.84
CA GLU A 174 10.03 11.28 6.51
C GLU A 174 8.83 10.32 6.36
N LEU A 175 8.33 10.18 5.10
CA LEU A 175 7.13 9.42 4.79
C LEU A 175 7.41 7.91 4.86
N TYR A 176 7.19 7.33 6.01
CA TYR A 176 7.36 5.90 6.24
C TYR A 176 6.16 5.33 7.02
N ALA A 177 5.81 4.08 6.73
CA ALA A 177 4.91 3.31 7.57
C ALA A 177 5.63 2.85 8.85
N PRO A 178 4.90 2.53 9.94
CA PRO A 178 5.50 1.98 11.15
C PRO A 178 6.33 0.73 10.85
N GLU A 179 7.51 0.63 11.47
CA GLU A 179 8.38 -0.54 11.31
C GLU A 179 7.67 -1.82 11.79
N GLY A 180 7.82 -2.92 11.06
CA GLY A 180 7.13 -4.18 11.33
C GLY A 180 5.67 -4.22 10.87
N MET A 181 5.11 -3.14 10.36
CA MET A 181 3.76 -3.09 9.82
C MET A 181 3.68 -3.83 8.48
N SER A 182 2.67 -4.68 8.31
CA SER A 182 2.38 -5.41 7.07
C SER A 182 0.88 -5.47 6.73
N ASN A 183 0.07 -4.66 7.40
CA ASN A 183 -1.32 -4.39 7.06
C ASN A 183 -1.54 -2.89 7.14
N TYR A 184 -2.20 -2.30 6.15
CA TYR A 184 -2.44 -0.85 6.03
C TYR A 184 -1.16 0.01 5.95
N GLU A 185 0.01 -0.59 5.69
CA GLU A 185 1.27 0.15 5.55
C GLU A 185 1.23 1.10 4.35
N ASP A 186 0.60 0.70 3.26
CA ASP A 186 0.39 1.53 2.07
C ASP A 186 -0.40 2.79 2.43
N LEU A 187 -1.55 2.61 3.09
CA LEU A 187 -2.37 3.73 3.53
C LEU A 187 -1.59 4.64 4.46
N ASN A 188 -0.85 4.07 5.46
CA ASN A 188 -0.08 4.86 6.42
C ASN A 188 1.03 5.71 5.80
N LEU A 189 1.43 5.40 4.58
CA LEU A 189 2.38 6.17 3.81
C LEU A 189 1.67 7.15 2.87
N ILE A 190 0.70 6.67 2.10
CA ILE A 190 0.21 7.42 0.94
C ILE A 190 -0.66 8.62 1.31
N TYR A 191 -1.45 8.57 2.40
CA TYR A 191 -2.24 9.74 2.80
C TYR A 191 -1.34 10.92 3.16
N LYS A 192 -0.15 10.65 3.73
CA LYS A 192 0.85 11.69 4.03
C LYS A 192 1.48 12.22 2.73
N ALA A 193 1.78 11.31 1.78
CA ALA A 193 2.32 11.73 0.49
C ALA A 193 1.34 12.68 -0.23
N PHE A 194 0.05 12.38 -0.24
CA PHE A 194 -0.95 13.29 -0.80
C PHE A 194 -1.07 14.60 -0.03
N PHE A 195 -0.93 14.57 1.30
CA PHE A 195 -0.96 15.81 2.10
C PHE A 195 0.16 16.79 1.74
N PHE A 196 1.36 16.27 1.44
CA PHE A 196 2.52 17.10 1.10
C PHE A 196 2.71 17.35 -0.40
N ALA A 197 1.97 16.65 -1.26
CA ALA A 197 2.02 16.88 -2.69
C ALA A 197 1.33 18.20 -3.06
N GLU A 198 1.89 18.92 -4.04
CA GLU A 198 1.27 20.11 -4.62
C GLU A 198 0.35 19.74 -5.79
N SER A 199 0.64 18.64 -6.48
CA SER A 199 -0.09 18.23 -7.67
C SER A 199 -0.11 16.72 -7.87
N VAL A 200 -1.27 16.22 -8.30
CA VAL A 200 -1.51 14.80 -8.62
C VAL A 200 -2.14 14.69 -9.99
N VAL A 201 -1.58 13.85 -10.86
CA VAL A 201 -2.17 13.50 -12.15
C VAL A 201 -2.61 12.04 -12.13
N ILE A 202 -3.78 11.76 -12.66
CA ILE A 202 -4.29 10.39 -12.76
C ILE A 202 -4.63 10.04 -14.21
N CYS A 203 -4.51 8.76 -14.57
CA CYS A 203 -5.05 8.19 -15.80
C CYS A 203 -5.90 6.95 -15.47
N THR A 204 -6.74 6.54 -16.40
CA THR A 204 -7.60 5.35 -16.26
C THR A 204 -6.97 4.09 -16.83
N ASN A 205 -5.86 4.20 -17.54
CA ASN A 205 -5.12 3.06 -18.09
C ASN A 205 -4.69 2.10 -16.98
N LYS A 206 -4.85 0.81 -17.20
CA LYS A 206 -4.57 -0.24 -16.23
C LYS A 206 -3.19 -0.84 -16.47
N PHE A 207 -2.15 -0.13 -16.10
CA PHE A 207 -0.76 -0.54 -16.31
C PHE A 207 -0.23 -1.51 -15.26
N TYR A 208 -0.89 -1.67 -14.13
CA TYR A 208 -0.50 -2.56 -13.06
C TYR A 208 -1.47 -3.74 -12.96
N HIS A 209 -0.95 -4.98 -12.83
CA HIS A 209 -1.74 -6.21 -12.83
C HIS A 209 -1.49 -6.97 -11.53
N TRP A 210 -2.43 -6.80 -10.58
CA TRP A 210 -2.40 -7.50 -9.32
C TRP A 210 -2.83 -8.95 -9.48
N ARG A 211 -1.98 -9.88 -9.06
CA ARG A 211 -2.25 -11.31 -9.10
C ARG A 211 -2.88 -11.83 -7.81
N VAL A 212 -3.86 -12.74 -7.96
CA VAL A 212 -4.40 -13.47 -6.82
C VAL A 212 -3.42 -14.59 -6.46
N ASN A 213 -2.66 -14.41 -5.42
CA ASN A 213 -1.74 -15.41 -4.90
C ASN A 213 -2.31 -16.00 -3.61
N LEU A 214 -2.67 -17.32 -3.62
CA LEU A 214 -3.24 -18.02 -2.46
C LEU A 214 -2.26 -18.12 -1.28
N SER A 215 -0.96 -18.01 -1.52
CA SER A 215 0.09 -17.96 -0.50
C SER A 215 0.35 -16.56 0.03
N SER A 216 -0.26 -15.54 -0.60
CA SER A 216 -0.01 -14.14 -0.26
C SER A 216 -0.45 -13.79 1.15
N VAL A 217 0.11 -12.68 1.59
CA VAL A 217 -0.20 -12.00 2.85
C VAL A 217 -1.69 -11.75 3.02
N SER A 218 -2.38 -11.42 1.93
CA SER A 218 -3.81 -11.10 1.90
C SER A 218 -4.69 -12.30 2.22
N HIS A 219 -4.29 -13.53 1.85
CA HIS A 219 -5.04 -14.76 2.15
C HIS A 219 -4.91 -15.22 3.61
N ASN A 220 -3.85 -14.85 4.31
CA ASN A 220 -3.66 -15.14 5.73
C ASN A 220 -4.06 -13.98 6.64
N TYR A 221 -4.97 -13.12 6.17
CA TYR A 221 -5.37 -11.87 6.81
C TYR A 221 -5.74 -12.02 8.30
N SER A 222 -6.54 -13.03 8.65
CA SER A 222 -6.98 -13.24 10.04
C SER A 222 -5.82 -13.50 11.01
N LYS A 223 -4.84 -14.32 10.61
CA LYS A 223 -3.65 -14.58 11.44
C LYS A 223 -2.77 -13.34 11.56
N LYS A 224 -2.68 -12.55 10.49
CA LYS A 224 -1.92 -11.31 10.49
C LYS A 224 -2.52 -10.23 11.36
N VAL A 225 -3.83 -10.03 11.34
CA VAL A 225 -4.48 -9.06 12.23
C VAL A 225 -4.11 -9.33 13.70
N VAL A 226 -4.07 -10.60 14.11
CA VAL A 226 -3.68 -10.96 15.48
C VAL A 226 -2.23 -10.59 15.78
N SER A 227 -1.30 -10.96 14.90
CA SER A 227 0.13 -10.68 15.09
C SER A 227 0.47 -9.20 14.94
N GLN A 228 -0.30 -8.48 14.12
CA GLN A 228 -0.10 -7.05 13.82
C GLN A 228 -0.89 -6.11 14.73
N ALA A 229 -1.67 -6.65 15.68
CA ALA A 229 -2.52 -5.83 16.55
C ALA A 229 -1.78 -4.64 17.22
N PRO A 230 -0.55 -4.79 17.78
CA PRO A 230 0.19 -3.65 18.32
C PRO A 230 0.55 -2.61 17.26
N MET A 231 0.88 -3.03 16.03
CA MET A 231 1.22 -2.12 14.92
C MET A 231 0.00 -1.35 14.42
N LEU A 232 -1.18 -1.98 14.39
CA LEU A 232 -2.44 -1.32 14.05
C LEU A 232 -2.79 -0.23 15.06
N VAL A 233 -2.56 -0.48 16.34
CA VAL A 233 -2.69 0.53 17.39
C VAL A 233 -1.71 1.69 17.19
N THR A 234 -0.44 1.36 16.89
CA THR A 234 0.59 2.37 16.61
C THR A 234 0.21 3.22 15.40
N SER A 235 -0.38 2.63 14.36
CA SER A 235 -0.79 3.36 13.16
C SER A 235 -1.92 4.35 13.41
N ILE A 236 -2.89 4.01 14.26
CA ILE A 236 -3.95 4.95 14.68
C ILE A 236 -3.33 6.15 15.40
N ASN A 237 -2.48 5.89 16.42
CA ASN A 237 -1.82 6.96 17.16
C ASN A 237 -0.96 7.86 16.26
N GLN A 238 -0.28 7.28 15.27
CA GLN A 238 0.51 8.06 14.30
C GLN A 238 -0.38 8.90 13.39
N MET A 239 -1.51 8.36 12.94
CA MET A 239 -2.46 9.12 12.13
C MET A 239 -3.06 10.28 12.92
N GLU A 240 -3.50 10.05 14.16
CA GLU A 240 -3.98 11.11 15.06
C GLU A 240 -2.92 12.19 15.27
N SER A 241 -1.70 11.79 15.63
CA SER A 241 -0.59 12.70 15.83
C SER A 241 -0.26 13.52 14.58
N PHE A 242 -0.37 12.90 13.39
CA PHE A 242 -0.16 13.58 12.12
C PHE A 242 -1.24 14.64 11.87
N PHE A 243 -2.51 14.32 12.12
CA PHE A 243 -3.62 15.25 11.97
C PHE A 243 -3.47 16.43 12.93
N ASP A 244 -3.16 16.18 14.19
CA ASP A 244 -2.96 17.20 15.21
C ASP A 244 -1.76 18.11 14.88
N LYS A 245 -0.61 17.52 14.55
CA LYS A 245 0.62 18.24 14.18
C LYS A 245 0.40 19.18 13.01
N ASN A 246 -0.33 18.73 12.00
CA ASN A 246 -0.59 19.50 10.77
C ASN A 246 -1.89 20.32 10.85
N ARG A 247 -2.58 20.34 12.01
CA ARG A 247 -3.82 21.07 12.24
C ARG A 247 -4.90 20.75 11.21
N ILE A 248 -5.02 19.46 10.85
CA ILE A 248 -6.02 18.99 9.90
C ILE A 248 -7.38 18.93 10.65
N THR A 249 -8.23 19.90 10.41
CA THR A 249 -9.57 20.03 11.03
C THR A 249 -10.70 19.90 10.02
N ASP A 250 -10.37 19.66 8.75
CA ASP A 250 -11.37 19.45 7.72
C ASP A 250 -12.26 18.25 8.06
N SER A 251 -13.58 18.46 8.00
CA SER A 251 -14.56 17.46 8.48
C SER A 251 -14.52 16.16 7.67
N GLU A 252 -14.27 16.23 6.36
CA GLU A 252 -14.25 15.04 5.51
C GLU A 252 -12.98 14.21 5.72
N LEU A 253 -11.83 14.86 5.92
CA LEU A 253 -10.59 14.16 6.25
C LEU A 253 -10.64 13.54 7.65
N VAL A 254 -11.23 14.24 8.63
CA VAL A 254 -11.47 13.72 9.98
C VAL A 254 -12.43 12.51 9.92
N GLU A 255 -13.47 12.56 9.11
CA GLU A 255 -14.36 11.43 8.88
C GLU A 255 -13.62 10.24 8.25
N GLY A 256 -12.73 10.49 7.29
CA GLY A 256 -11.84 9.49 6.70
C GLY A 256 -10.92 8.83 7.72
N MET A 257 -10.33 9.60 8.64
CA MET A 257 -9.56 9.07 9.76
C MET A 257 -10.42 8.17 10.68
N ILE A 258 -11.64 8.62 11.04
CA ILE A 258 -12.59 7.82 11.83
C ILE A 258 -12.97 6.54 11.07
N HIS A 259 -13.12 6.61 9.75
CA HIS A 259 -13.36 5.43 8.90
C HIS A 259 -12.23 4.41 9.01
N TYR A 260 -10.97 4.85 8.96
CA TYR A 260 -9.81 4.00 9.17
C TYR A 260 -9.80 3.37 10.58
N GLU A 261 -9.99 4.17 11.63
CA GLU A 261 -10.09 3.69 13.02
C GLU A 261 -11.17 2.60 13.15
N LYS A 262 -12.34 2.81 12.53
CA LYS A 262 -13.43 1.85 12.52
C LYS A 262 -13.06 0.55 11.81
N ARG A 263 -12.37 0.61 10.67
CA ARG A 263 -11.87 -0.60 9.97
C ARG A 263 -10.94 -1.40 10.87
N VAL A 264 -9.95 -0.76 11.46
CA VAL A 264 -9.02 -1.41 12.41
C VAL A 264 -9.77 -2.00 13.60
N MET A 265 -10.72 -1.27 14.17
CA MET A 265 -11.55 -1.76 15.27
C MET A 265 -12.33 -3.02 14.88
N ILE A 266 -12.94 -3.06 13.70
CA ILE A 266 -13.68 -4.23 13.19
C ILE A 266 -12.74 -5.42 13.00
N ASP A 267 -11.58 -5.22 12.40
CA ASP A 267 -10.61 -6.29 12.18
C ASP A 267 -10.12 -6.89 13.50
N LEU A 268 -9.75 -6.05 14.45
CA LEU A 268 -9.36 -6.49 15.77
C LEU A 268 -10.52 -7.14 16.53
N ALA A 269 -11.74 -6.65 16.35
CA ALA A 269 -12.94 -7.25 16.96
C ALA A 269 -13.27 -8.61 16.36
N LEU A 270 -13.03 -8.83 15.07
CA LEU A 270 -13.26 -10.12 14.40
C LEU A 270 -12.20 -11.16 14.71
N TYR A 271 -10.95 -10.76 14.66
CA TYR A 271 -9.81 -11.69 14.65
C TYR A 271 -8.94 -11.59 15.90
N GLY A 272 -8.95 -10.43 16.57
CA GLY A 272 -8.06 -10.12 17.68
C GLY A 272 -8.43 -10.77 19.00
N ASN A 273 -7.56 -10.57 19.99
CA ASN A 273 -7.81 -10.93 21.37
C ASN A 273 -8.68 -9.86 22.03
N LEU A 274 -9.81 -10.26 22.63
CA LEU A 274 -10.75 -9.33 23.28
C LEU A 274 -10.11 -8.57 24.46
N THR A 275 -9.23 -9.21 25.23
CA THR A 275 -8.49 -8.55 26.32
C THR A 275 -7.59 -7.45 25.79
N PHE A 276 -6.85 -7.71 24.68
CA PHE A 276 -6.05 -6.70 24.03
C PHE A 276 -6.89 -5.52 23.55
N LEU A 277 -8.04 -5.79 22.96
CA LEU A 277 -8.98 -4.78 22.51
C LEU A 277 -9.53 -3.92 23.63
N ASP A 278 -9.92 -4.56 24.76
CA ASP A 278 -10.43 -3.84 25.92
C ASP A 278 -9.39 -2.91 26.54
N ASN A 279 -8.14 -3.35 26.60
CA ASN A 279 -7.04 -2.53 27.09
C ASN A 279 -6.73 -1.32 26.17
N ASN A 280 -7.06 -1.43 24.88
CA ASN A 280 -6.84 -0.37 23.88
C ASN A 280 -8.13 0.33 23.44
N ARG A 281 -9.23 0.15 24.15
CA ARG A 281 -10.56 0.68 23.78
C ARG A 281 -10.59 2.21 23.64
N SER A 282 -9.81 2.91 24.43
CA SER A 282 -9.71 4.38 24.39
C SER A 282 -9.25 4.92 23.04
N LEU A 283 -8.49 4.14 22.27
CA LEU A 283 -8.06 4.51 20.93
C LEU A 283 -9.21 4.72 19.94
N PHE A 284 -10.34 4.09 20.19
CA PHE A 284 -11.52 4.19 19.33
C PHE A 284 -12.54 5.20 19.86
N HIS A 285 -12.09 6.22 20.57
CA HIS A 285 -12.99 7.20 21.19
C HIS A 285 -13.79 8.00 20.15
N ARG A 286 -13.22 8.27 18.98
CA ARG A 286 -13.87 8.97 17.86
C ARG A 286 -14.93 8.13 17.16
N VAL A 287 -14.80 6.79 17.19
CA VAL A 287 -15.79 5.88 16.61
C VAL A 287 -17.04 5.85 17.51
N ASN A 288 -18.01 6.69 17.20
CA ASN A 288 -19.27 6.82 17.94
C ASN A 288 -20.45 6.16 17.19
N LEU A 289 -21.64 6.18 17.78
CA LEU A 289 -22.83 5.57 17.19
C LEU A 289 -23.15 6.14 15.81
N ASN A 290 -23.05 7.45 15.64
CA ASN A 290 -23.32 8.12 14.37
C ASN A 290 -22.33 7.66 13.30
N SER A 291 -21.01 7.67 13.58
CA SER A 291 -19.99 7.17 12.65
C SER A 291 -20.14 5.68 12.33
N ILE A 292 -20.69 4.87 13.23
CA ILE A 292 -20.95 3.45 12.97
C ILE A 292 -22.13 3.28 12.02
N LEU A 293 -23.23 4.00 12.24
CA LEU A 293 -24.47 3.81 11.49
C LEU A 293 -24.48 4.48 10.12
N HIS A 294 -23.80 5.63 9.97
CA HIS A 294 -23.87 6.48 8.76
C HIS A 294 -22.61 6.45 7.90
N SER A 295 -21.56 5.71 8.29
CA SER A 295 -20.33 5.64 7.48
C SER A 295 -20.55 4.88 6.16
N GLN A 296 -20.09 5.47 5.06
CA GLN A 296 -20.10 4.85 3.75
C GLN A 296 -19.16 3.62 3.69
N GLY A 297 -19.45 2.67 2.81
CA GLY A 297 -18.54 1.56 2.51
C GLY A 297 -18.58 0.37 3.47
N PHE A 298 -19.34 0.41 4.57
CA PHE A 298 -19.51 -0.72 5.46
C PHE A 298 -20.86 -1.42 5.27
N ILE A 299 -20.80 -2.75 5.15
CA ILE A 299 -22.01 -3.58 5.17
C ILE A 299 -22.60 -3.62 6.60
N TRP A 300 -23.90 -3.84 6.69
CA TRP A 300 -24.63 -3.90 7.98
C TRP A 300 -23.96 -4.83 9.02
N TYR A 301 -23.38 -5.94 8.57
CA TYR A 301 -22.69 -6.91 9.44
C TYR A 301 -21.46 -6.31 10.13
N ALA A 302 -20.65 -5.54 9.37
CA ALA A 302 -19.49 -4.84 9.93
C ALA A 302 -19.92 -3.79 10.97
N ASN A 303 -21.04 -3.11 10.72
CA ASN A 303 -21.62 -2.17 11.69
C ASN A 303 -22.07 -2.87 12.97
N LEU A 304 -22.69 -4.07 12.89
CA LEU A 304 -23.04 -4.86 14.08
C LEU A 304 -21.81 -5.28 14.87
N ILE A 305 -20.71 -5.64 14.22
CA ILE A 305 -19.46 -5.97 14.90
C ILE A 305 -18.92 -4.74 15.64
N ALA A 306 -18.87 -3.59 14.98
CA ALA A 306 -18.43 -2.34 15.58
C ALA A 306 -19.28 -1.95 16.79
N LEU A 307 -20.61 -2.04 16.69
CA LEU A 307 -21.55 -1.81 17.79
C LEU A 307 -21.32 -2.78 18.95
N SER A 308 -21.21 -4.09 18.63
CA SER A 308 -21.03 -5.12 19.63
C SER A 308 -19.77 -4.93 20.46
N PHE A 309 -18.68 -4.52 19.80
CA PHE A 309 -17.44 -4.20 20.50
C PHE A 309 -17.56 -2.88 21.28
N LYS A 310 -18.01 -1.80 20.64
CA LYS A 310 -18.10 -0.45 21.23
C LYS A 310 -18.92 -0.45 22.53
N TYR A 311 -20.03 -1.17 22.54
CA TYR A 311 -20.98 -1.23 23.66
C TYR A 311 -20.85 -2.50 24.52
N ARG A 312 -19.75 -3.27 24.40
CA ARG A 312 -19.46 -4.47 25.19
C ARG A 312 -20.52 -5.58 25.07
N LEU A 313 -21.17 -5.69 23.93
CA LEU A 313 -22.15 -6.75 23.65
C LEU A 313 -21.42 -8.04 23.23
N TYR A 314 -20.55 -8.57 24.10
CA TYR A 314 -19.68 -9.70 23.80
C TYR A 314 -20.40 -10.99 23.38
N PRO A 315 -21.57 -11.35 23.95
CA PRO A 315 -22.33 -12.50 23.47
C PRO A 315 -22.71 -12.35 21.98
N LEU A 316 -23.14 -11.15 21.56
CA LEU A 316 -23.45 -10.85 20.16
C LEU A 316 -22.19 -10.88 19.30
N LEU A 317 -21.10 -10.30 19.76
CA LEU A 317 -19.83 -10.34 19.06
C LEU A 317 -19.33 -11.78 18.87
N TRP A 318 -19.49 -12.63 19.88
CA TRP A 318 -19.15 -14.05 19.79
C TRP A 318 -19.98 -14.78 18.74
N LEU A 319 -21.30 -14.55 18.71
CA LEU A 319 -22.18 -15.08 17.68
C LEU A 319 -21.79 -14.63 16.26
N LEU A 320 -21.46 -13.36 16.10
CA LEU A 320 -21.01 -12.81 14.81
C LEU A 320 -19.67 -13.42 14.36
N ARG A 321 -18.73 -13.64 15.28
CA ARG A 321 -17.47 -14.36 14.97
C ARG A 321 -17.72 -15.79 14.53
N PHE A 322 -18.68 -16.48 15.16
CA PHE A 322 -19.02 -17.87 14.86
C PHE A 322 -19.75 -18.01 13.51
N SER A 323 -20.72 -17.15 13.26
CA SER A 323 -21.52 -17.18 12.02
C SER A 323 -20.65 -16.99 10.76
N ARG A 324 -19.59 -16.18 10.82
CA ARG A 324 -18.67 -15.98 9.70
C ARG A 324 -17.94 -17.25 9.28
N LYS A 325 -17.62 -18.16 10.21
CA LYS A 325 -16.97 -19.44 9.87
C LYS A 325 -17.84 -20.35 8.99
N HIS A 326 -19.12 -20.04 8.85
CA HIS A 326 -20.09 -20.83 8.06
C HIS A 326 -20.53 -20.09 6.76
N PHE A 327 -20.06 -18.85 6.55
CA PHE A 327 -20.45 -18.03 5.39
C PHE A 327 -19.26 -17.65 4.48
N VAL A 328 -18.04 -18.20 4.70
CA VAL A 328 -16.86 -18.02 3.84
C VAL A 328 -16.48 -19.34 3.20
#